data_7b63047cfae583c1878128e42d172c0d
#
_entry.id   7b63047cfae583c1878128e42d172c0d
#
_cell.length_a   1.000
_cell.length_b   1.000
_cell.length_c   1.000
_cell.angle_alpha   90.00
_cell.angle_beta   90.00
_cell.angle_gamma   90.00
#
_symmetry.space_group_name_H-M   'P 1'
#
loop_
_entity.id
_entity.type
_entity.pdbx_description
1 polymer ?
#
loop_
_entity_poly.entity_id
_entity_poly.type
_entity_poly.pdbx_seq_one_letter_code
_entity_poly.pdbx_strand_id
1 'polypeptide(L)'
;MILTIEGEKFDTDDITQLYPAAMIKTGYNDEVTQISLEWVDMQEGNSDVVVVNYAIFIHKRDRSVASFPYHDREALQEAMDALAAQMED
;
A
#
# COMPACT_ATOMS: atom_id res chain seq x y z
N MET A 1 -17.62 -11.83 1.10
CA MET A 1 -16.76 -11.65 2.29
C MET A 1 -16.46 -10.17 2.46
N ILE A 2 -16.47 -9.68 3.68
CA ILE A 2 -16.19 -8.27 3.99
C ILE A 2 -14.82 -8.15 4.64
N LEU A 3 -13.98 -7.29 4.10
CA LEU A 3 -12.70 -6.93 4.71
C LEU A 3 -12.83 -5.59 5.41
N THR A 4 -12.23 -5.47 6.57
CA THR A 4 -12.17 -4.21 7.32
C THR A 4 -10.75 -3.69 7.35
N ILE A 5 -10.56 -2.44 6.89
CA ILE A 5 -9.26 -1.77 6.85
C ILE A 5 -9.46 -0.38 7.46
N GLU A 6 -8.74 -0.08 8.52
CA GLU A 6 -8.81 1.22 9.20
C GLU A 6 -10.23 1.66 9.51
N GLY A 7 -11.09 0.70 9.91
CA GLY A 7 -12.47 0.97 10.22
C GLY A 7 -13.42 1.04 9.03
N GLU A 8 -12.92 0.94 7.82
CA GLU A 8 -13.73 0.92 6.60
C GLU A 8 -13.96 -0.51 6.13
N LYS A 9 -15.14 -0.79 5.62
CA LYS A 9 -15.53 -2.12 5.16
C LYS A 9 -15.56 -2.17 3.65
N PHE A 10 -15.02 -3.27 3.10
CA PHE A 10 -15.00 -3.51 1.66
C PHE A 10 -15.50 -4.92 1.37
N ASP A 11 -16.37 -5.04 0.36
CA ASP A 11 -16.80 -6.34 -0.11
C ASP A 11 -15.74 -6.86 -1.08
N THR A 12 -15.20 -8.06 -0.81
CA THR A 12 -14.16 -8.64 -1.67
C THR A 12 -14.65 -8.85 -3.10
N ASP A 13 -15.95 -9.01 -3.31
CA ASP A 13 -16.51 -9.14 -4.66
C ASP A 13 -16.37 -7.85 -5.48
N ASP A 14 -16.23 -6.71 -4.81
CA ASP A 14 -16.02 -5.42 -5.47
C ASP A 14 -14.55 -5.07 -5.68
N ILE A 15 -13.64 -5.86 -5.12
CA ILE A 15 -12.21 -5.60 -5.19
C ILE A 15 -11.61 -6.31 -6.41
N THR A 16 -10.98 -5.55 -7.30
CA THR A 16 -10.26 -6.13 -8.44
C THR A 16 -8.77 -6.29 -8.15
N GLN A 17 -8.19 -5.39 -7.34
CA GLN A 17 -6.78 -5.47 -6.93
C GLN A 17 -6.64 -4.91 -5.52
N LEU A 18 -5.78 -5.54 -4.74
CA LEU A 18 -5.40 -5.07 -3.41
C LEU A 18 -3.91 -5.33 -3.25
N TYR A 19 -3.13 -4.28 -3.02
CA TYR A 19 -1.68 -4.44 -2.91
C TYR A 19 -1.06 -3.32 -2.08
N PRO A 20 0.06 -3.60 -1.41
CA PRO A 20 0.85 -2.55 -0.76
C PRO A 20 1.83 -1.94 -1.74
N ALA A 21 2.19 -0.68 -1.51
CA ALA A 21 3.19 0.00 -2.30
C ALA A 21 3.88 1.08 -1.47
N ALA A 22 4.99 1.58 -1.97
CA ALA A 22 5.70 2.70 -1.36
C ALA A 22 5.50 3.95 -2.21
N MET A 23 5.44 5.09 -1.56
CA MET A 23 5.44 6.39 -2.22
C MET A 23 6.82 6.98 -2.05
N ILE A 24 7.50 7.25 -3.15
CA ILE A 24 8.89 7.72 -3.12
C ILE A 24 9.03 9.06 -3.83
N LYS A 25 10.07 9.78 -3.46
CA LYS A 25 10.59 10.93 -4.20
C LYS A 25 11.97 10.58 -4.71
N THR A 26 12.23 10.93 -5.97
CA THR A 26 13.60 10.88 -6.50
C THR A 26 14.13 12.31 -6.54
N GLY A 27 15.44 12.49 -6.54
CA GLY A 27 16.09 13.76 -6.27
C GLY A 27 15.88 14.91 -7.26
N TYR A 28 15.14 14.70 -8.33
CA TYR A 28 15.07 15.67 -9.41
C TYR A 28 13.84 16.59 -9.38
N ASN A 29 12.80 16.19 -8.67
CA ASN A 29 11.60 17.02 -8.54
C ASN A 29 10.83 16.60 -7.29
N ASP A 30 9.77 17.36 -6.98
CA ASP A 30 8.96 17.10 -5.80
C ASP A 30 7.83 16.10 -6.06
N GLU A 31 7.82 15.45 -7.22
CA GLU A 31 6.79 14.46 -7.52
C GLU A 31 6.97 13.20 -6.70
N VAL A 32 5.86 12.72 -6.18
CA VAL A 32 5.80 11.45 -5.44
C VAL A 32 5.30 10.38 -6.40
N THR A 33 6.05 9.28 -6.49
CA THR A 33 5.73 8.19 -7.40
C THR A 33 5.45 6.92 -6.59
N GLN A 34 4.40 6.21 -6.99
CA GLN A 34 4.09 4.90 -6.42
C GLN A 34 5.02 3.85 -7.02
N ILE A 35 5.60 3.01 -6.17
CA ILE A 35 6.52 1.97 -6.60
C ILE A 35 6.32 0.71 -5.77
N SER A 36 6.68 -0.45 -6.31
CA SER A 36 6.55 -1.71 -5.60
C SER A 36 7.51 -1.80 -4.41
N LEU A 37 7.11 -2.57 -3.40
CA LEU A 37 7.96 -2.78 -2.23
C LEU A 37 9.25 -3.50 -2.58
N GLU A 38 9.21 -4.44 -3.52
CA GLU A 38 10.41 -5.14 -3.98
C GLU A 38 11.44 -4.17 -4.53
N TRP A 39 11.00 -3.22 -5.35
CA TRP A 39 11.91 -2.24 -5.93
C TRP A 39 12.56 -1.40 -4.83
N VAL A 40 11.77 -0.97 -3.85
CA VAL A 40 12.29 -0.17 -2.73
C VAL A 40 13.33 -0.96 -1.94
N ASP A 41 13.07 -2.24 -1.67
CA ASP A 41 14.00 -3.08 -0.93
C ASP A 41 15.32 -3.25 -1.70
N MET A 42 15.26 -3.26 -3.03
CA MET A 42 16.45 -3.35 -3.87
C MET A 42 17.25 -2.05 -3.89
N GLN A 43 16.62 -0.92 -3.53
CA GLN A 43 17.29 0.38 -3.50
C GLN A 43 17.80 0.74 -2.12
N GLU A 44 17.88 -0.21 -1.22
CA GLU A 44 18.40 0.03 0.14
C GLU A 44 19.82 0.60 0.05
N GLY A 45 20.02 1.72 0.72
CA GLY A 45 21.31 2.42 0.67
C GLY A 45 21.43 3.45 -0.45
N ASN A 46 20.46 3.54 -1.37
CA ASN A 46 20.49 4.56 -2.42
C ASN A 46 19.93 5.88 -1.87
N SER A 47 20.80 6.87 -1.69
CA SER A 47 20.44 8.14 -1.10
C SER A 47 19.58 9.02 -2.00
N ASP A 48 19.49 8.72 -3.30
CA ASP A 48 18.66 9.49 -4.22
C ASP A 48 17.19 9.10 -4.15
N VAL A 49 16.88 8.02 -3.46
CA VAL A 49 15.50 7.54 -3.30
C VAL A 49 15.06 7.79 -1.87
N VAL A 50 14.02 8.60 -1.70
CA VAL A 50 13.45 8.91 -0.39
C VAL A 50 12.05 8.31 -0.32
N VAL A 51 11.81 7.42 0.65
CA VAL A 51 10.48 6.89 0.89
C VAL A 51 9.71 7.89 1.72
N VAL A 52 8.63 8.41 1.14
CA VAL A 52 7.77 9.40 1.80
C VAL A 52 6.83 8.71 2.78
N ASN A 53 6.15 7.67 2.29
CA ASN A 53 5.28 6.83 3.10
C ASN A 53 4.99 5.54 2.35
N TYR A 54 4.23 4.68 3.00
CA TYR A 54 3.71 3.45 2.40
C TYR A 54 2.20 3.56 2.33
N ALA A 55 1.57 2.73 1.49
CA ALA A 55 0.12 2.72 1.40
C ALA A 55 -0.37 1.36 0.94
N ILE A 56 -1.61 1.04 1.29
CA ILE A 56 -2.34 -0.09 0.72
C ILE A 56 -3.33 0.50 -0.27
N PHE A 57 -3.33 -0.03 -1.49
CA PHE A 57 -4.23 0.40 -2.56
C PHE A 57 -5.27 -0.65 -2.83
N ILE A 58 -6.52 -0.22 -2.93
CA ILE A 58 -7.66 -1.10 -3.23
C ILE A 58 -8.36 -0.56 -4.46
N HIS A 59 -8.29 -1.33 -5.56
CA HIS A 59 -8.98 -1.01 -6.80
C HIS A 59 -10.33 -1.72 -6.80
N LYS A 60 -11.38 -0.98 -7.09
CA LYS A 60 -12.75 -1.52 -7.07
C LYS A 60 -13.28 -1.67 -8.49
N ARG A 61 -14.35 -2.46 -8.63
CA ARG A 61 -14.95 -2.72 -9.94
C ARG A 61 -15.50 -1.47 -10.61
N ASP A 62 -15.91 -0.48 -9.84
CA ASP A 62 -16.41 0.80 -10.37
C ASP A 62 -15.28 1.73 -10.81
N ARG A 63 -14.03 1.25 -10.80
CA ARG A 63 -12.81 1.97 -11.16
C ARG A 63 -12.35 2.99 -10.12
N SER A 64 -12.99 3.03 -8.96
CA SER A 64 -12.50 3.85 -7.87
C SER A 64 -11.31 3.17 -7.20
N VAL A 65 -10.45 3.97 -6.58
CA VAL A 65 -9.27 3.50 -5.86
C VAL A 65 -9.29 4.09 -4.46
N ALA A 66 -9.26 3.22 -3.46
CA ALA A 66 -9.09 3.64 -2.08
C ALA A 66 -7.63 3.43 -1.70
N SER A 67 -7.08 4.36 -0.90
CA SER A 67 -5.71 4.23 -0.42
C SER A 67 -5.66 4.51 1.07
N PHE A 68 -4.79 3.76 1.76
CA PHE A 68 -4.61 3.87 3.22
C PHE A 68 -3.13 4.08 3.48
N PRO A 69 -2.72 5.30 3.89
CA PRO A 69 -1.31 5.60 4.09
C PRO A 69 -0.79 5.08 5.43
N TYR A 70 0.48 4.68 5.43
CA TYR A 70 1.21 4.24 6.62
C TYR A 70 2.56 4.93 6.63
N HIS A 71 2.99 5.42 7.78
CA HIS A 71 4.21 6.23 7.85
C HIS A 71 5.50 5.43 7.84
N ASP A 72 5.44 4.12 8.14
CA ASP A 72 6.62 3.26 8.10
C ASP A 72 6.28 1.84 7.65
N ARG A 73 7.32 1.05 7.42
CA ARG A 73 7.19 -0.31 6.92
C ARG A 73 6.52 -1.23 7.95
N GLU A 74 6.79 -1.01 9.22
CA GLU A 74 6.22 -1.82 10.30
C GLU A 74 4.71 -1.65 10.38
N ALA A 75 4.22 -0.41 10.31
CA ALA A 75 2.79 -0.13 10.30
C ALA A 75 2.10 -0.76 9.09
N LEU A 76 2.75 -0.68 7.92
CA LEU A 76 2.25 -1.33 6.71
C LEU A 76 2.16 -2.85 6.90
N GLN A 77 3.21 -3.45 7.46
CA GLN A 77 3.26 -4.90 7.66
C GLN A 77 2.17 -5.37 8.61
N GLU A 78 1.93 -4.64 9.70
CA GLU A 78 0.87 -4.96 10.64
C GLU A 78 -0.51 -4.93 9.96
N ALA A 79 -0.75 -3.93 9.11
CA ALA A 79 -2.00 -3.83 8.36
C ALA A 79 -2.16 -4.99 7.38
N MET A 80 -1.09 -5.35 6.68
CA MET A 80 -1.11 -6.48 5.75
C MET A 80 -1.36 -7.80 6.47
N ASP A 81 -0.75 -7.99 7.64
CA ASP A 81 -0.95 -9.20 8.45
C ASP A 81 -2.40 -9.29 8.93
N ALA A 82 -2.99 -8.16 9.33
CA ALA A 82 -4.38 -8.12 9.75
C ALA A 82 -5.33 -8.47 8.59
N LEU A 83 -5.02 -8.01 7.38
CA LEU A 83 -5.81 -8.36 6.20
C LEU A 83 -5.68 -9.85 5.87
N ALA A 84 -4.47 -10.39 5.93
CA ALA A 84 -4.25 -11.82 5.68
C ALA A 84 -5.04 -12.67 6.68
N ALA A 85 -5.05 -12.27 7.94
CA ALA A 85 -5.80 -12.98 8.98
C ALA A 85 -7.30 -12.99 8.70
N GLN A 86 -7.85 -11.90 8.15
CA GLN A 86 -9.26 -11.83 7.78
C GLN A 86 -9.59 -12.74 6.60
N MET A 87 -8.63 -12.96 5.72
CA MET A 87 -8.82 -13.80 4.52
C MET A 87 -8.57 -15.29 4.79
N GLU A 88 -8.04 -15.63 5.94
CA GLU A 88 -7.87 -17.03 6.34
C GLU A 88 -9.20 -17.61 6.83
N ASP A 89 -9.48 -18.83 6.40
CA ASP A 89 -10.65 -19.57 6.87
C ASP A 89 -10.33 -20.37 8.14
#